data_d858ea9990db0d866be38f79fe995e36
#
_entry.id   d858ea9990db0d866be38f79fe995e36
#
_cell.length_a   1.000
_cell.length_b   1.000
_cell.length_c   1.000
_cell.angle_alpha   90.00
_cell.angle_beta   90.00
_cell.angle_gamma   90.00
#
_symmetry.space_group_name_H-M   'P 1'
#
loop_
_entity.id
_entity.type
_entity.pdbx_description
1 polymer ?
#
loop_
_entity_poly.entity_id
_entity_poly.type
_entity_poly.pdbx_seq_one_letter_code
_entity_poly.pdbx_strand_id
1 'polypeptide(L)'
;IPHTDHDIQQMLAAIGADSIDALFSEIDPSLRDVDISAVPERASEQAVTRLMHDRASQDAPGLCFIGAGAYEHHIPAAVWEITTRGEFYSAYTPYQPEASQGTLQVVYEYQSMMTGLTGMDVANASLYDGASALAEAVLMAVRANRKSKSARILMPASVHPFYREVAYNICKNQQITFEAIGYDETTGLIDREALSAWADEDITALVIPQPNFFGAIEDVDALTDWAQNNGALAIGVVNPVSLALLKAPGRWGHGEGADIVVGEGQPLGAPMAGGGPYFGILCCRKKHVRQMPGRVVGKTTDMEGREGYVLTLQPREQHIRRSKATSNI
;
A
#
# COMPACT_ATOMS: atom_id res chain seq x y z
N ILE A 1 27.91 -23.52 2.01
CA ILE A 1 28.93 -24.36 2.62
C ILE A 1 29.98 -24.60 1.54
N PRO A 2 31.25 -24.27 1.78
CA PRO A 2 32.28 -24.49 0.80
C PRO A 2 32.59 -25.98 0.71
N HIS A 3 32.29 -26.60 -0.43
CA HIS A 3 32.73 -27.94 -0.75
C HIS A 3 34.00 -27.89 -1.60
N THR A 4 34.94 -28.78 -1.34
CA THR A 4 36.12 -28.95 -2.20
C THR A 4 35.73 -29.78 -3.42
N ASP A 5 36.56 -29.76 -4.47
CA ASP A 5 36.34 -30.63 -5.64
C ASP A 5 36.31 -32.12 -5.27
N HIS A 6 37.07 -32.52 -4.27
CA HIS A 6 37.05 -33.88 -3.75
C HIS A 6 35.70 -34.24 -3.11
N ASP A 7 35.10 -33.33 -2.33
CA ASP A 7 33.76 -33.52 -1.74
C ASP A 7 32.70 -33.63 -2.82
N ILE A 8 32.77 -32.78 -3.85
CA ILE A 8 31.87 -32.84 -5.01
C ILE A 8 31.95 -34.18 -5.71
N GLN A 9 33.17 -34.68 -5.98
CA GLN A 9 33.42 -35.99 -6.59
C GLN A 9 32.82 -37.13 -5.75
N GLN A 10 33.01 -37.10 -4.44
CA GLN A 10 32.44 -38.10 -3.55
C GLN A 10 30.92 -38.09 -3.54
N MET A 11 30.31 -36.89 -3.52
CA MET A 11 28.85 -36.73 -3.58
C MET A 11 28.29 -37.26 -4.90
N LEU A 12 28.90 -36.90 -6.03
CA LEU A 12 28.48 -37.37 -7.35
C LEU A 12 28.59 -38.90 -7.45
N ALA A 13 29.68 -39.48 -6.98
CA ALA A 13 29.87 -40.94 -6.95
C ALA A 13 28.79 -41.61 -6.08
N ALA A 14 28.44 -41.05 -4.93
CA ALA A 14 27.44 -41.60 -4.03
C ALA A 14 26.02 -41.64 -4.64
N ILE A 15 25.69 -40.72 -5.52
CA ILE A 15 24.39 -40.64 -6.20
C ILE A 15 24.42 -41.24 -7.61
N GLY A 16 25.59 -41.71 -8.09
CA GLY A 16 25.73 -42.30 -9.42
C GLY A 16 25.63 -41.28 -10.57
N ALA A 17 26.00 -40.01 -10.36
CA ALA A 17 26.01 -38.99 -11.38
C ALA A 17 27.43 -38.68 -11.85
N ASP A 18 27.64 -38.52 -13.17
CA ASP A 18 28.94 -38.23 -13.78
C ASP A 18 29.41 -36.79 -13.59
N SER A 19 28.46 -35.87 -13.47
CA SER A 19 28.73 -34.45 -13.30
C SER A 19 27.53 -33.73 -12.66
N ILE A 20 27.76 -32.50 -12.17
CA ILE A 20 26.67 -31.61 -11.73
C ILE A 20 25.71 -31.35 -12.88
N ASP A 21 26.19 -31.15 -14.11
CA ASP A 21 25.35 -30.88 -15.28
C ASP A 21 24.44 -32.05 -15.62
N ALA A 22 24.88 -33.31 -15.35
CA ALA A 22 24.05 -34.50 -15.52
C ALA A 22 22.78 -34.48 -14.66
N LEU A 23 22.81 -33.78 -13.50
CA LEU A 23 21.66 -33.66 -12.61
C LEU A 23 20.55 -32.77 -13.20
N PHE A 24 20.86 -32.00 -14.21
CA PHE A 24 19.92 -31.10 -14.91
C PHE A 24 19.52 -31.64 -16.30
N SER A 25 19.80 -32.93 -16.57
CA SER A 25 19.56 -33.51 -17.90
C SER A 25 18.11 -33.48 -18.38
N GLU A 26 17.15 -33.39 -17.46
CA GLU A 26 15.71 -33.21 -17.78
C GLU A 26 15.33 -31.79 -18.26
N ILE A 27 16.22 -30.82 -18.07
CA ILE A 27 16.00 -29.44 -18.55
C ILE A 27 16.54 -29.36 -19.97
N ASP A 28 15.74 -28.82 -20.90
CA ASP A 28 16.14 -28.61 -22.27
C ASP A 28 17.46 -27.81 -22.34
N PRO A 29 18.47 -28.23 -23.13
CA PRO A 29 19.74 -27.51 -23.25
C PRO A 29 19.58 -26.02 -23.59
N SER A 30 18.61 -25.66 -24.41
CA SER A 30 18.33 -24.26 -24.79
C SER A 30 17.93 -23.37 -23.61
N LEU A 31 17.46 -23.98 -22.50
CA LEU A 31 17.11 -23.28 -21.27
C LEU A 31 18.22 -23.29 -20.22
N ARG A 32 19.27 -24.12 -20.43
CA ARG A 32 20.41 -24.23 -19.51
C ARG A 32 21.56 -23.30 -19.86
N ASP A 33 21.80 -23.10 -21.14
CA ASP A 33 22.92 -22.30 -21.66
C ASP A 33 22.50 -20.80 -21.77
N VAL A 34 22.15 -20.21 -20.62
CA VAL A 34 21.85 -18.78 -20.57
C VAL A 34 23.18 -18.00 -20.53
N ASP A 35 23.43 -17.20 -21.57
CA ASP A 35 24.57 -16.29 -21.58
C ASP A 35 24.35 -15.13 -20.59
N ILE A 36 25.11 -15.15 -19.51
CA ILE A 36 25.12 -14.11 -18.47
C ILE A 36 26.37 -13.21 -18.55
N SER A 37 27.15 -13.29 -19.64
CA SER A 37 28.40 -12.51 -19.79
C SER A 37 28.17 -11.01 -19.74
N ALA A 38 26.96 -10.55 -20.05
CA ALA A 38 26.57 -9.14 -19.90
C ALA A 38 26.37 -8.70 -18.45
N VAL A 39 26.24 -9.64 -17.50
CA VAL A 39 26.13 -9.32 -16.07
C VAL A 39 27.53 -9.10 -15.52
N PRO A 40 27.81 -7.96 -14.85
CA PRO A 40 29.12 -7.70 -14.27
C PRO A 40 29.54 -8.82 -13.29
N GLU A 41 30.82 -9.13 -13.27
CA GLU A 41 31.36 -10.07 -12.29
C GLU A 41 31.15 -9.59 -10.85
N ARG A 42 31.17 -10.53 -9.90
CA ARG A 42 31.13 -10.22 -8.47
C ARG A 42 32.19 -9.22 -8.07
N ALA A 43 31.82 -8.28 -7.24
CA ALA A 43 32.76 -7.31 -6.67
C ALA A 43 32.82 -7.46 -5.14
N SER A 44 33.90 -6.98 -4.53
CA SER A 44 33.99 -6.89 -3.08
C SER A 44 33.03 -5.83 -2.54
N GLU A 45 32.61 -5.95 -1.27
CA GLU A 45 31.78 -4.95 -0.60
C GLU A 45 32.35 -3.53 -0.74
N GLN A 46 33.66 -3.37 -0.53
CA GLN A 46 34.34 -2.09 -0.70
C GLN A 46 34.21 -1.52 -2.11
N ALA A 47 34.32 -2.38 -3.13
CA ALA A 47 34.24 -1.95 -4.53
C ALA A 47 32.79 -1.56 -4.88
N VAL A 48 31.79 -2.33 -4.42
CA VAL A 48 30.36 -2.02 -4.62
C VAL A 48 30.00 -0.73 -3.90
N THR A 49 30.40 -0.57 -2.64
CA THR A 49 30.16 0.66 -1.88
C THR A 49 30.71 1.90 -2.60
N ARG A 50 31.95 1.81 -3.08
CA ARG A 50 32.57 2.91 -3.84
C ARG A 50 31.78 3.20 -5.12
N LEU A 51 31.46 2.16 -5.90
CA LEU A 51 30.69 2.30 -7.13
C LEU A 51 29.33 2.97 -6.89
N MET A 52 28.63 2.57 -5.83
CA MET A 52 27.32 3.14 -5.51
C MET A 52 27.40 4.58 -5.04
N HIS A 53 28.43 4.93 -4.25
CA HIS A 53 28.70 6.33 -3.89
C HIS A 53 29.05 7.19 -5.11
N ASP A 54 29.87 6.68 -6.03
CA ASP A 54 30.22 7.38 -7.26
C ASP A 54 28.99 7.63 -8.14
N ARG A 55 28.08 6.66 -8.24
CA ARG A 55 26.79 6.82 -8.95
C ARG A 55 25.88 7.81 -8.26
N ALA A 56 25.71 7.71 -6.95
CA ALA A 56 24.89 8.63 -6.17
C ALA A 56 25.38 10.08 -6.26
N SER A 57 26.71 10.28 -6.35
CA SER A 57 27.30 11.62 -6.51
C SER A 57 27.04 12.27 -7.89
N GLN A 58 26.61 11.48 -8.87
CA GLN A 58 26.22 11.98 -10.20
C GLN A 58 24.80 12.54 -10.21
N ASP A 59 23.97 12.17 -9.23
CA ASP A 59 22.67 12.79 -9.02
C ASP A 59 22.89 14.18 -8.44
N ALA A 60 22.55 15.21 -9.21
CA ALA A 60 22.85 16.58 -8.83
C ALA A 60 22.10 16.97 -7.55
N PRO A 61 22.79 17.34 -6.45
CA PRO A 61 22.11 17.92 -5.29
C PRO A 61 21.51 19.27 -5.68
N GLY A 62 20.23 19.43 -5.51
CA GLY A 62 19.55 20.67 -5.86
C GLY A 62 18.09 20.66 -5.47
N LEU A 63 17.43 21.80 -5.67
CA LEU A 63 15.99 21.91 -5.47
C LEU A 63 15.26 21.17 -6.60
N CYS A 64 14.37 20.24 -6.24
CA CYS A 64 13.55 19.48 -7.18
C CYS A 64 12.19 20.12 -7.33
N PHE A 65 11.86 20.58 -8.55
CA PHE A 65 10.56 21.17 -8.91
C PHE A 65 9.76 20.28 -9.87
N ILE A 66 10.12 19.02 -10.02
CA ILE A 66 9.42 18.08 -10.90
C ILE A 66 8.00 17.81 -10.40
N GLY A 67 7.80 17.73 -9.09
CA GLY A 67 6.51 17.36 -8.50
C GLY A 67 6.17 15.90 -8.73
N ALA A 68 4.98 15.64 -9.30
CA ALA A 68 4.49 14.30 -9.64
C ALA A 68 4.30 13.34 -8.45
N GLY A 69 4.00 13.89 -7.25
CA GLY A 69 3.54 13.13 -6.08
C GLY A 69 4.63 12.57 -5.18
N ALA A 70 5.91 12.78 -5.49
CA ALA A 70 7.01 12.48 -4.59
C ALA A 70 7.68 13.78 -4.14
N TYR A 71 7.60 14.08 -2.86
CA TYR A 71 8.07 15.34 -2.30
C TYR A 71 9.03 15.10 -1.15
N GLU A 72 10.06 15.92 -1.07
CA GLU A 72 11.01 15.89 0.04
C GLU A 72 10.33 16.30 1.35
N HIS A 73 10.51 15.49 2.39
CA HIS A 73 10.05 15.76 3.75
C HIS A 73 11.23 15.65 4.72
N HIS A 74 11.27 16.53 5.70
CA HIS A 74 12.25 16.37 6.77
C HIS A 74 11.91 15.16 7.63
N ILE A 75 12.86 14.21 7.72
CA ILE A 75 12.75 13.03 8.57
C ILE A 75 13.75 13.22 9.72
N PRO A 76 13.27 13.35 10.96
CA PRO A 76 14.17 13.51 12.11
C PRO A 76 15.15 12.33 12.25
N ALA A 77 16.40 12.61 12.60
CA ALA A 77 17.42 11.58 12.83
C ALA A 77 17.00 10.52 13.85
N ALA A 78 16.17 10.90 14.83
CA ALA A 78 15.61 9.98 15.81
C ALA A 78 14.81 8.83 15.21
N VAL A 79 14.18 9.01 14.03
CA VAL A 79 13.45 7.94 13.33
C VAL A 79 14.39 6.79 12.99
N TRP A 80 15.56 7.08 12.41
CA TRP A 80 16.56 6.08 12.09
C TRP A 80 17.15 5.42 13.33
N GLU A 81 17.48 6.20 14.35
CA GLU A 81 18.01 5.68 15.60
C GLU A 81 17.04 4.70 16.28
N ILE A 82 15.74 4.99 16.23
CA ILE A 82 14.72 4.12 16.81
C ILE A 82 14.47 2.89 15.93
N THR A 83 14.29 3.06 14.61
CA THR A 83 13.90 1.96 13.72
C THR A 83 15.00 0.94 13.48
N THR A 84 16.28 1.31 13.69
CA THR A 84 17.42 0.40 13.57
C THR A 84 17.69 -0.42 14.82
N ARG A 85 16.92 -0.26 15.89
CA ARG A 85 17.08 -1.04 17.13
C ARG A 85 16.59 -2.47 16.94
N GLY A 86 17.35 -3.41 17.51
CA GLY A 86 17.09 -4.85 17.38
C GLY A 86 15.71 -5.30 17.89
N GLU A 87 15.13 -4.53 18.84
CA GLU A 87 13.80 -4.81 19.39
C GLU A 87 12.67 -4.80 18.34
N PHE A 88 12.88 -4.05 17.24
CA PHE A 88 11.90 -3.95 16.15
C PHE A 88 12.09 -4.99 15.05
N TYR A 89 13.12 -5.82 15.11
CA TYR A 89 13.41 -6.89 14.15
C TYR A 89 13.03 -8.29 14.66
N SER A 90 12.09 -8.38 15.57
CA SER A 90 11.79 -9.63 16.28
C SER A 90 10.95 -10.63 15.48
N ALA A 91 10.08 -10.19 14.60
CA ALA A 91 9.21 -11.06 13.83
C ALA A 91 8.89 -10.49 12.46
N TYR A 92 8.85 -11.35 11.43
CA TYR A 92 8.34 -11.00 10.10
C TYR A 92 6.84 -10.71 10.14
N THR A 93 6.08 -11.59 10.81
CA THR A 93 4.65 -11.40 11.10
C THR A 93 4.40 -11.83 12.55
N PRO A 94 3.77 -10.97 13.37
CA PRO A 94 3.55 -11.23 14.79
C PRO A 94 2.35 -12.17 15.01
N TYR A 95 2.41 -13.41 14.50
CA TYR A 95 1.33 -14.39 14.66
C TYR A 95 1.17 -14.92 16.08
N GLN A 96 2.28 -15.02 16.82
CA GLN A 96 2.29 -15.47 18.20
C GLN A 96 2.23 -14.26 19.14
N PRO A 97 1.03 -13.90 19.65
CA PRO A 97 0.88 -12.69 20.48
C PRO A 97 1.78 -12.70 21.69
N GLU A 98 1.94 -13.87 22.33
CA GLU A 98 2.77 -14.06 23.51
C GLU A 98 4.25 -13.70 23.32
N ALA A 99 4.75 -13.81 22.09
CA ALA A 99 6.13 -13.50 21.72
C ALA A 99 6.29 -12.12 21.04
N SER A 100 5.20 -11.44 20.73
CA SER A 100 5.22 -10.25 19.86
C SER A 100 4.39 -9.07 20.41
N GLN A 101 4.21 -8.99 21.70
CA GLN A 101 3.37 -7.95 22.33
C GLN A 101 3.85 -6.53 21.99
N GLY A 102 5.16 -6.28 22.01
CA GLY A 102 5.71 -4.97 21.65
C GLY A 102 5.43 -4.58 20.21
N THR A 103 5.65 -5.50 19.26
CA THR A 103 5.36 -5.26 17.83
C THR A 103 3.86 -5.02 17.60
N LEU A 104 3.00 -5.81 18.20
CA LEU A 104 1.55 -5.64 18.12
C LEU A 104 1.09 -4.32 18.72
N GLN A 105 1.68 -3.91 19.86
CA GLN A 105 1.40 -2.60 20.45
C GLN A 105 1.77 -1.45 19.51
N VAL A 106 2.95 -1.47 18.90
CA VAL A 106 3.39 -0.46 17.94
C VAL A 106 2.41 -0.36 16.75
N VAL A 107 1.96 -1.49 16.21
CA VAL A 107 0.96 -1.52 15.14
C VAL A 107 -0.38 -0.94 15.62
N TYR A 108 -0.81 -1.28 16.82
CA TYR A 108 -2.04 -0.74 17.39
C TYR A 108 -1.97 0.78 17.60
N GLU A 109 -0.83 1.29 18.07
CA GLU A 109 -0.59 2.72 18.22
C GLU A 109 -0.60 3.44 16.87
N TYR A 110 0.07 2.86 15.85
CA TYR A 110 -0.01 3.36 14.47
C TYR A 110 -1.46 3.44 13.99
N GLN A 111 -2.24 2.38 14.15
CA GLN A 111 -3.66 2.36 13.76
C GLN A 111 -4.45 3.47 14.48
N SER A 112 -4.18 3.69 15.77
CA SER A 112 -4.81 4.73 16.58
C SER A 112 -4.45 6.14 16.09
N MET A 113 -3.17 6.36 15.74
CA MET A 113 -2.73 7.62 15.15
C MET A 113 -3.38 7.89 13.81
N MET A 114 -3.48 6.88 12.94
CA MET A 114 -4.11 7.04 11.63
C MET A 114 -5.61 7.31 11.74
N THR A 115 -6.32 6.64 12.63
CA THR A 115 -7.74 6.93 12.88
C THR A 115 -7.94 8.33 13.45
N GLY A 116 -7.08 8.77 14.36
CA GLY A 116 -7.10 10.13 14.91
C GLY A 116 -6.87 11.20 13.85
N LEU A 117 -5.88 10.98 12.96
CA LEU A 117 -5.52 11.92 11.90
C LEU A 117 -6.61 12.01 10.82
N THR A 118 -7.15 10.89 10.40
CA THR A 118 -8.15 10.81 9.32
C THR A 118 -9.58 11.02 9.80
N GLY A 119 -9.84 10.93 11.11
CA GLY A 119 -11.20 10.95 11.66
C GLY A 119 -12.02 9.71 11.32
N MET A 120 -11.35 8.61 10.93
CA MET A 120 -11.98 7.34 10.60
C MET A 120 -12.05 6.42 11.83
N ASP A 121 -12.81 5.32 11.72
CA ASP A 121 -13.06 4.44 12.87
C ASP A 121 -12.00 3.34 13.02
N VAL A 122 -11.45 2.85 11.90
CA VAL A 122 -10.51 1.73 11.88
C VAL A 122 -9.42 1.97 10.84
N ALA A 123 -8.18 1.66 11.20
CA ALA A 123 -7.05 1.56 10.28
C ALA A 123 -6.49 0.13 10.29
N ASN A 124 -5.95 -0.33 9.16
CA ASN A 124 -5.16 -1.56 9.13
C ASN A 124 -3.70 -1.29 9.52
N ALA A 125 -2.89 -2.35 9.55
CA ALA A 125 -1.47 -2.23 9.87
C ALA A 125 -0.70 -1.41 8.82
N SER A 126 -0.87 -1.72 7.54
CA SER A 126 -0.35 -0.98 6.37
C SER A 126 -0.72 -1.67 5.08
N LEU A 127 -0.42 -1.02 3.95
CA LEU A 127 -0.37 -1.57 2.60
C LEU A 127 1.00 -1.24 1.98
N TYR A 128 1.25 -1.64 0.72
CA TYR A 128 2.58 -1.44 0.11
C TYR A 128 2.87 0.04 -0.17
N ASP A 129 1.93 0.76 -0.76
CA ASP A 129 2.03 2.18 -1.10
C ASP A 129 0.64 2.79 -1.30
N GLY A 130 0.58 4.10 -1.52
CA GLY A 130 -0.68 4.80 -1.74
C GLY A 130 -1.43 4.36 -2.99
N ALA A 131 -0.74 3.97 -4.05
CA ALA A 131 -1.35 3.52 -5.30
C ALA A 131 -2.01 2.14 -5.14
N SER A 132 -1.33 1.19 -4.51
CA SER A 132 -1.91 -0.12 -4.17
C SER A 132 -3.01 0.00 -3.11
N ALA A 133 -2.88 0.97 -2.18
CA ALA A 133 -3.94 1.27 -1.22
C ALA A 133 -5.23 1.73 -1.93
N LEU A 134 -5.13 2.56 -2.98
CA LEU A 134 -6.28 2.94 -3.80
C LEU A 134 -6.90 1.72 -4.50
N ALA A 135 -6.09 0.84 -5.07
CA ALA A 135 -6.59 -0.39 -5.69
C ALA A 135 -7.35 -1.27 -4.68
N GLU A 136 -6.79 -1.46 -3.49
CA GLU A 136 -7.43 -2.21 -2.42
C GLU A 136 -8.71 -1.53 -1.89
N ALA A 137 -8.74 -0.20 -1.85
CA ALA A 137 -9.95 0.55 -1.52
C ALA A 137 -11.08 0.33 -2.55
N VAL A 138 -10.73 0.31 -3.84
CA VAL A 138 -11.66 -0.01 -4.92
C VAL A 138 -12.21 -1.43 -4.78
N LEU A 139 -11.33 -2.42 -4.60
CA LEU A 139 -11.75 -3.81 -4.35
C LEU A 139 -12.62 -3.94 -3.10
N MET A 140 -12.27 -3.19 -2.05
CA MET A 140 -13.05 -3.13 -0.82
C MET A 140 -14.42 -2.50 -1.05
N ALA A 141 -14.51 -1.39 -1.79
CA ALA A 141 -15.75 -0.70 -2.09
C ALA A 141 -16.74 -1.60 -2.85
N VAL A 142 -16.26 -2.34 -3.84
CA VAL A 142 -17.08 -3.31 -4.59
C VAL A 142 -17.67 -4.38 -3.68
N ARG A 143 -16.88 -4.86 -2.70
CA ARG A 143 -17.40 -5.85 -1.72
C ARG A 143 -18.30 -5.24 -0.66
N ALA A 144 -18.10 -3.98 -0.31
CA ALA A 144 -18.79 -3.30 0.78
C ALA A 144 -20.11 -2.65 0.33
N ASN A 145 -20.17 -2.08 -0.88
CA ASN A 145 -21.37 -1.45 -1.40
C ASN A 145 -22.35 -2.48 -1.96
N ARG A 146 -23.20 -3.01 -1.09
CA ARG A 146 -24.23 -4.00 -1.48
C ARG A 146 -25.39 -3.41 -2.24
N LYS A 147 -25.52 -2.08 -2.31
CA LYS A 147 -26.60 -1.41 -3.05
C LYS A 147 -26.26 -1.34 -4.54
N SER A 148 -24.99 -1.16 -4.87
CA SER A 148 -24.49 -1.16 -6.25
C SER A 148 -24.23 -2.58 -6.77
N LYS A 149 -24.51 -2.79 -8.05
CA LYS A 149 -24.24 -4.03 -8.79
C LYS A 149 -23.34 -3.79 -10.01
N SER A 150 -23.05 -2.54 -10.33
CA SER A 150 -22.33 -2.17 -11.54
C SER A 150 -20.82 -2.41 -11.44
N ALA A 151 -20.24 -2.49 -10.24
CA ALA A 151 -18.81 -2.45 -9.99
C ALA A 151 -18.11 -1.26 -10.69
N ARG A 152 -18.84 -0.15 -10.86
CA ARG A 152 -18.38 1.06 -11.55
C ARG A 152 -17.78 2.04 -10.54
N ILE A 153 -16.55 2.50 -10.84
CA ILE A 153 -15.80 3.44 -10.02
C ILE A 153 -15.61 4.74 -10.81
N LEU A 154 -16.08 5.85 -10.27
CA LEU A 154 -15.77 7.16 -10.82
C LEU A 154 -14.38 7.58 -10.35
N MET A 155 -13.47 7.74 -11.31
CA MET A 155 -12.06 8.04 -11.09
C MET A 155 -11.72 9.39 -11.72
N PRO A 156 -11.65 10.47 -10.95
CA PRO A 156 -11.28 11.76 -11.48
C PRO A 156 -9.89 11.78 -12.12
N ALA A 157 -9.76 12.47 -13.24
CA ALA A 157 -8.48 12.64 -13.93
C ALA A 157 -7.48 13.45 -13.10
N SER A 158 -7.95 14.19 -12.08
CA SER A 158 -7.15 14.90 -11.09
C SER A 158 -6.54 14.01 -10.00
N VAL A 159 -6.85 12.70 -9.96
CA VAL A 159 -6.12 11.71 -9.16
C VAL A 159 -4.76 11.46 -9.81
N HIS A 160 -3.73 11.28 -8.98
CA HIS A 160 -2.36 11.01 -9.45
C HIS A 160 -2.33 9.97 -10.59
N PRO A 161 -1.68 10.25 -11.74
CA PRO A 161 -1.72 9.39 -12.92
C PRO A 161 -1.29 7.94 -12.63
N PHE A 162 -0.17 7.76 -11.92
CA PHE A 162 0.30 6.43 -11.57
C PHE A 162 -0.65 5.68 -10.62
N TYR A 163 -1.32 6.39 -9.72
CA TYR A 163 -2.33 5.75 -8.85
C TYR A 163 -3.49 5.20 -9.68
N ARG A 164 -3.95 5.96 -10.67
CA ARG A 164 -5.01 5.52 -11.59
C ARG A 164 -4.56 4.30 -12.40
N GLU A 165 -3.35 4.33 -12.92
CA GLU A 165 -2.78 3.23 -13.72
C GLU A 165 -2.58 1.96 -12.88
N VAL A 166 -2.01 2.07 -11.68
CA VAL A 166 -1.82 0.94 -10.77
C VAL A 166 -3.16 0.36 -10.33
N ALA A 167 -4.11 1.20 -9.93
CA ALA A 167 -5.45 0.75 -9.56
C ALA A 167 -6.14 0.02 -10.70
N TYR A 168 -6.07 0.56 -11.93
CA TYR A 168 -6.58 -0.11 -13.11
C TYR A 168 -5.91 -1.47 -13.34
N ASN A 169 -4.58 -1.54 -13.32
CA ASN A 169 -3.85 -2.77 -13.57
C ASN A 169 -4.16 -3.89 -12.56
N ILE A 170 -4.33 -3.54 -11.30
CA ILE A 170 -4.69 -4.51 -10.24
C ILE A 170 -6.14 -4.97 -10.40
N CYS A 171 -7.06 -4.06 -10.73
CA CYS A 171 -8.49 -4.32 -10.68
C CYS A 171 -9.10 -4.79 -12.02
N LYS A 172 -8.47 -4.53 -13.17
CA LYS A 172 -9.06 -4.75 -14.51
C LYS A 172 -9.59 -6.17 -14.78
N ASN A 173 -9.01 -7.18 -14.15
CA ASN A 173 -9.41 -8.57 -14.30
C ASN A 173 -10.52 -9.00 -13.32
N GLN A 174 -11.01 -8.08 -12.48
CA GLN A 174 -12.06 -8.32 -11.48
C GLN A 174 -13.45 -7.82 -11.95
N GLN A 175 -13.61 -7.57 -13.26
CA GLN A 175 -14.84 -7.02 -13.84
C GLN A 175 -15.23 -5.64 -13.26
N ILE A 176 -14.23 -4.85 -12.88
CA ILE A 176 -14.41 -3.49 -12.35
C ILE A 176 -14.20 -2.50 -13.49
N THR A 177 -15.15 -1.57 -13.65
CA THR A 177 -15.09 -0.52 -14.65
C THR A 177 -14.67 0.79 -14.01
N PHE A 178 -13.67 1.45 -14.58
CA PHE A 178 -13.23 2.78 -14.20
C PHE A 178 -13.75 3.80 -15.21
N GLU A 179 -14.54 4.75 -14.73
CA GLU A 179 -15.07 5.86 -15.53
C GLU A 179 -14.29 7.12 -15.17
N ALA A 180 -13.65 7.71 -16.17
CA ALA A 180 -12.87 8.92 -15.97
C ALA A 180 -13.79 10.12 -15.85
N ILE A 181 -13.63 10.92 -14.80
CA ILE A 181 -14.26 12.25 -14.66
C ILE A 181 -13.22 13.31 -14.98
N GLY A 182 -13.55 14.23 -15.86
CA GLY A 182 -12.70 15.37 -16.22
C GLY A 182 -12.43 16.31 -15.05
N TYR A 183 -11.59 17.28 -15.31
CA TYR A 183 -11.35 18.42 -14.41
C TYR A 183 -11.48 19.72 -15.20
N ASP A 184 -11.82 20.79 -14.51
CA ASP A 184 -11.82 22.12 -15.08
C ASP A 184 -10.38 22.59 -15.33
N GLU A 185 -10.03 22.90 -16.56
CA GLU A 185 -8.65 23.24 -16.96
C GLU A 185 -8.16 24.57 -16.33
N THR A 186 -9.07 25.42 -15.87
CA THR A 186 -8.72 26.71 -15.25
C THR A 186 -8.39 26.56 -13.77
N THR A 187 -9.16 25.72 -13.07
CA THR A 187 -9.05 25.56 -11.61
C THR A 187 -8.31 24.29 -11.19
N GLY A 188 -8.23 23.29 -12.07
CA GLY A 188 -7.69 21.97 -11.78
C GLY A 188 -8.60 21.13 -10.88
N LEU A 189 -9.81 21.57 -10.58
CA LEU A 189 -10.78 20.86 -9.75
C LEU A 189 -11.60 19.85 -10.57
N ILE A 190 -12.18 18.89 -9.89
CA ILE A 190 -13.10 17.91 -10.52
C ILE A 190 -14.23 18.66 -11.22
N ASP A 191 -14.46 18.33 -12.50
CA ASP A 191 -15.55 18.87 -13.29
C ASP A 191 -16.90 18.39 -12.74
N ARG A 192 -17.63 19.32 -12.11
CA ARG A 192 -18.91 19.02 -11.48
C ARG A 192 -20.05 18.77 -12.48
N GLU A 193 -19.97 19.37 -13.65
CA GLU A 193 -20.95 19.15 -14.71
C GLU A 193 -20.79 17.72 -15.26
N ALA A 194 -19.55 17.32 -15.56
CA ALA A 194 -19.22 15.95 -15.94
C ALA A 194 -19.60 14.93 -14.85
N LEU A 195 -19.42 15.27 -13.57
CA LEU A 195 -19.85 14.43 -12.45
C LEU A 195 -21.38 14.34 -12.37
N SER A 196 -22.10 15.43 -12.60
CA SER A 196 -23.56 15.47 -12.55
C SER A 196 -24.23 14.61 -13.62
N ALA A 197 -23.55 14.35 -14.74
CA ALA A 197 -24.04 13.45 -15.77
C ALA A 197 -24.20 11.99 -15.28
N TRP A 198 -23.59 11.64 -14.17
CA TRP A 198 -23.67 10.33 -13.52
C TRP A 198 -24.74 10.25 -12.41
N ALA A 199 -25.50 11.33 -12.19
CA ALA A 199 -26.61 11.30 -11.24
C ALA A 199 -27.62 10.23 -11.65
N ASP A 200 -28.16 9.50 -10.66
CA ASP A 200 -29.11 8.40 -10.84
C ASP A 200 -28.56 7.13 -11.53
N GLU A 201 -27.26 7.10 -11.88
CA GLU A 201 -26.61 5.90 -12.37
C GLU A 201 -26.17 4.98 -11.22
N ASP A 202 -26.09 3.67 -11.49
CA ASP A 202 -25.55 2.71 -10.52
C ASP A 202 -24.01 2.85 -10.43
N ILE A 203 -23.54 3.46 -9.35
CA ILE A 203 -22.13 3.74 -9.08
C ILE A 203 -21.72 3.08 -7.77
N THR A 204 -20.61 2.36 -7.79
CA THR A 204 -20.09 1.71 -6.59
C THR A 204 -19.34 2.68 -5.69
N ALA A 205 -18.47 3.52 -6.25
CA ALA A 205 -17.71 4.51 -5.50
C ALA A 205 -17.27 5.70 -6.35
N LEU A 206 -17.09 6.84 -5.69
CA LEU A 206 -16.40 8.02 -6.19
C LEU A 206 -15.06 8.17 -5.46
N VAL A 207 -13.97 8.35 -6.20
CA VAL A 207 -12.65 8.68 -5.65
C VAL A 207 -12.51 10.20 -5.52
N ILE A 208 -12.06 10.68 -4.36
CA ILE A 208 -11.92 12.10 -4.03
C ILE A 208 -10.50 12.37 -3.58
N PRO A 209 -9.62 12.94 -4.44
CA PRO A 209 -8.25 13.30 -4.06
C PRO A 209 -8.21 14.60 -3.26
N GLN A 210 -7.38 14.66 -2.19
CA GLN A 210 -7.26 15.86 -1.37
C GLN A 210 -5.86 15.98 -0.69
N PRO A 211 -5.03 16.93 -1.07
CA PRO A 211 -5.11 17.72 -2.31
C PRO A 211 -5.10 16.81 -3.56
N ASN A 212 -5.57 17.34 -4.69
CA ASN A 212 -5.50 16.59 -5.94
C ASN A 212 -4.09 16.66 -6.58
N PHE A 213 -3.88 16.00 -7.71
CA PHE A 213 -2.57 15.93 -8.38
C PHE A 213 -2.00 17.30 -8.77
N PHE A 214 -2.86 18.28 -9.03
CA PHE A 214 -2.45 19.65 -9.39
C PHE A 214 -2.18 20.51 -8.16
N GLY A 215 -2.34 19.99 -6.94
CA GLY A 215 -2.24 20.74 -5.69
C GLY A 215 -3.48 21.54 -5.36
N ALA A 216 -4.55 21.42 -6.14
CA ALA A 216 -5.81 22.10 -5.88
C ALA A 216 -6.58 21.42 -4.74
N ILE A 217 -7.34 22.23 -4.00
CA ILE A 217 -8.15 21.80 -2.85
C ILE A 217 -9.59 21.62 -3.33
N GLU A 218 -10.04 20.37 -3.37
CA GLU A 218 -11.38 20.00 -3.81
C GLU A 218 -12.46 20.43 -2.79
N ASP A 219 -13.68 20.67 -3.25
CA ASP A 219 -14.84 20.79 -2.36
C ASP A 219 -15.28 19.40 -1.92
N VAL A 220 -14.53 18.85 -0.97
CA VAL A 220 -14.72 17.48 -0.50
C VAL A 220 -16.07 17.26 0.17
N ASP A 221 -16.66 18.30 0.75
CA ASP A 221 -17.97 18.19 1.39
C ASP A 221 -19.05 17.93 0.33
N ALA A 222 -19.10 18.74 -0.70
CA ALA A 222 -20.06 18.57 -1.76
C ALA A 222 -19.85 17.29 -2.58
N LEU A 223 -18.59 16.87 -2.80
CA LEU A 223 -18.27 15.62 -3.50
C LEU A 223 -18.69 14.38 -2.68
N THR A 224 -18.46 14.41 -1.36
CA THR A 224 -18.87 13.33 -0.46
C THR A 224 -20.38 13.21 -0.38
N ASP A 225 -21.08 14.34 -0.21
CA ASP A 225 -22.55 14.37 -0.19
C ASP A 225 -23.14 13.89 -1.52
N TRP A 226 -22.55 14.32 -2.65
CA TRP A 226 -22.97 13.85 -3.96
C TRP A 226 -22.85 12.32 -4.08
N ALA A 227 -21.69 11.75 -3.70
CA ALA A 227 -21.48 10.31 -3.76
C ALA A 227 -22.53 9.56 -2.92
N GLN A 228 -22.71 9.97 -1.66
CA GLN A 228 -23.62 9.31 -0.74
C GLN A 228 -25.10 9.44 -1.16
N ASN A 229 -25.50 10.60 -1.70
CA ASN A 229 -26.85 10.82 -2.20
C ASN A 229 -27.14 9.93 -3.43
N ASN A 230 -26.12 9.58 -4.23
CA ASN A 230 -26.24 8.65 -5.36
C ASN A 230 -25.97 7.17 -4.96
N GLY A 231 -25.89 6.86 -3.67
CA GLY A 231 -25.69 5.49 -3.19
C GLY A 231 -24.26 4.95 -3.40
N ALA A 232 -23.33 5.79 -3.85
CA ALA A 232 -21.91 5.46 -4.01
C ALA A 232 -21.16 5.63 -2.69
N LEU A 233 -20.09 4.85 -2.50
CA LEU A 233 -19.15 5.07 -1.41
C LEU A 233 -18.16 6.19 -1.77
N ALA A 234 -17.79 7.02 -0.80
CA ALA A 234 -16.74 8.02 -0.95
C ALA A 234 -15.38 7.42 -0.54
N ILE A 235 -14.44 7.38 -1.49
CA ILE A 235 -13.05 6.97 -1.26
C ILE A 235 -12.16 8.21 -1.26
N GLY A 236 -11.67 8.64 -0.10
CA GLY A 236 -10.71 9.73 0.01
C GLY A 236 -9.29 9.27 -0.30
N VAL A 237 -8.59 9.97 -1.20
CA VAL A 237 -7.15 9.79 -1.45
C VAL A 237 -6.43 11.01 -0.90
N VAL A 238 -5.69 10.85 0.19
CA VAL A 238 -5.15 11.99 0.94
C VAL A 238 -3.64 11.95 1.11
N ASN A 239 -3.03 13.12 1.23
CA ASN A 239 -1.69 13.25 1.76
C ASN A 239 -1.80 13.39 3.29
N PRO A 240 -1.22 12.46 4.09
CA PRO A 240 -1.39 12.48 5.54
C PRO A 240 -0.84 13.74 6.21
N VAL A 241 0.22 14.32 5.68
CA VAL A 241 0.82 15.56 6.24
C VAL A 241 -0.12 16.76 6.03
N SER A 242 -0.84 16.80 4.92
CA SER A 242 -1.80 17.87 4.65
C SER A 242 -2.99 17.89 5.63
N LEU A 243 -3.29 16.75 6.25
CA LEU A 243 -4.38 16.63 7.23
C LEU A 243 -4.10 17.40 8.54
N ALA A 244 -2.87 17.89 8.75
CA ALA A 244 -2.58 18.84 9.82
C ALA A 244 -3.31 20.20 9.64
N LEU A 245 -3.68 20.53 8.40
CA LEU A 245 -4.33 21.80 8.03
C LEU A 245 -5.73 21.57 7.44
N LEU A 246 -5.93 20.48 6.71
CA LEU A 246 -7.16 20.22 5.99
C LEU A 246 -8.16 19.42 6.85
N LYS A 247 -9.44 19.54 6.52
CA LYS A 247 -10.53 18.82 7.17
C LYS A 247 -10.30 17.32 7.05
N ALA A 248 -10.34 16.63 8.18
CA ALA A 248 -10.16 15.18 8.22
C ALA A 248 -11.25 14.46 7.38
N PRO A 249 -10.90 13.47 6.55
CA PRO A 249 -11.86 12.78 5.67
C PRO A 249 -13.07 12.19 6.38
N GLY A 250 -12.89 11.71 7.58
CA GLY A 250 -13.98 11.22 8.42
C GLY A 250 -15.01 12.28 8.79
N ARG A 251 -14.80 13.55 8.44
CA ARG A 251 -15.72 14.67 8.69
C ARG A 251 -16.17 15.36 7.41
N TRP A 252 -15.85 14.82 6.23
CA TRP A 252 -16.30 15.39 4.95
C TRP A 252 -17.82 15.28 4.79
N GLY A 253 -18.40 16.21 4.06
CA GLY A 253 -19.84 16.27 3.84
C GLY A 253 -20.64 16.65 5.08
N HIS A 254 -21.93 16.47 5.00
CA HIS A 254 -22.89 16.71 6.08
C HIS A 254 -23.35 15.43 6.77
N GLY A 255 -22.93 14.26 6.25
CA GLY A 255 -23.28 12.94 6.77
C GLY A 255 -22.17 12.29 7.63
N GLU A 256 -21.83 11.05 7.28
CA GLU A 256 -20.87 10.21 8.04
C GLU A 256 -19.40 10.44 7.63
N GLY A 257 -19.11 11.35 6.72
CA GLY A 257 -17.77 11.52 6.12
C GLY A 257 -17.45 10.48 5.06
N ALA A 258 -16.18 10.42 4.63
CA ALA A 258 -15.73 9.39 3.70
C ALA A 258 -15.94 7.97 4.26
N ASP A 259 -16.20 7.00 3.39
CA ASP A 259 -16.37 5.58 3.76
C ASP A 259 -15.03 4.86 3.89
N ILE A 260 -14.10 5.15 2.99
CA ILE A 260 -12.74 4.59 2.93
C ILE A 260 -11.77 5.73 2.68
N VAL A 261 -10.63 5.69 3.33
CA VAL A 261 -9.55 6.68 3.15
C VAL A 261 -8.25 5.95 2.91
N VAL A 262 -7.52 6.39 1.88
CA VAL A 262 -6.21 5.86 1.53
C VAL A 262 -5.22 6.97 1.29
N GLY A 263 -3.94 6.66 1.34
CA GLY A 263 -2.88 7.62 1.06
C GLY A 263 -1.51 6.98 1.10
N GLU A 264 -0.51 7.77 0.71
CA GLU A 264 0.89 7.40 0.81
C GLU A 264 1.44 7.76 2.19
N GLY A 265 1.98 6.78 2.90
CA GLY A 265 2.53 6.98 4.23
C GLY A 265 4.01 7.38 4.25
N GLN A 266 4.71 7.35 3.12
CA GLN A 266 6.13 7.68 3.02
C GLN A 266 6.52 8.99 3.75
N PRO A 267 5.74 10.08 3.65
CA PRO A 267 6.09 11.34 4.32
C PRO A 267 6.16 11.27 5.85
N LEU A 268 5.59 10.25 6.46
CA LEU A 268 5.53 10.08 7.91
C LEU A 268 6.80 9.46 8.53
N GLY A 269 7.82 9.15 7.71
CA GLY A 269 9.10 8.67 8.27
C GLY A 269 9.96 7.84 7.34
N ALA A 270 9.56 7.58 6.11
CA ALA A 270 10.40 6.89 5.13
C ALA A 270 11.11 7.91 4.22
N PRO A 271 12.42 7.80 3.98
CA PRO A 271 13.12 8.66 3.05
C PRO A 271 12.67 8.37 1.62
N MET A 272 12.73 9.37 0.74
CA MET A 272 12.59 9.14 -0.68
C MET A 272 13.73 8.26 -1.19
N ALA A 273 13.38 7.18 -1.85
CA ALA A 273 14.33 6.27 -2.49
C ALA A 273 13.74 5.76 -3.80
N GLY A 274 14.60 5.45 -4.77
CA GLY A 274 14.21 4.93 -6.07
C GLY A 274 13.55 3.55 -5.94
N GLY A 275 12.21 3.53 -5.84
CA GLY A 275 11.44 2.30 -5.71
C GLY A 275 11.07 1.87 -4.29
N GLY A 276 11.23 2.75 -3.31
CA GLY A 276 10.83 2.47 -1.94
C GLY A 276 11.95 2.04 -1.01
N PRO A 277 11.65 1.49 0.20
CA PRO A 277 10.31 1.09 0.64
C PRO A 277 9.40 2.27 0.96
N TYR A 278 8.10 2.09 0.67
CA TYR A 278 7.02 2.98 1.07
C TYR A 278 6.01 2.21 1.91
N PHE A 279 4.93 2.85 2.33
CA PHE A 279 3.80 2.14 2.91
C PHE A 279 2.49 2.89 2.62
N GLY A 280 1.43 2.14 2.37
CA GLY A 280 0.11 2.68 2.11
C GLY A 280 -0.73 2.75 3.39
N ILE A 281 -1.45 3.85 3.55
CA ILE A 281 -2.45 4.03 4.60
C ILE A 281 -3.80 3.57 4.08
N LEU A 282 -4.55 2.82 4.88
CA LEU A 282 -5.95 2.53 4.62
C LEU A 282 -6.75 2.58 5.91
N CYS A 283 -7.76 3.44 5.92
CA CYS A 283 -8.73 3.56 7.01
C CYS A 283 -10.15 3.40 6.48
N CYS A 284 -11.07 2.96 7.30
CA CYS A 284 -12.48 2.87 6.92
C CYS A 284 -13.44 3.11 8.09
N ARG A 285 -14.73 3.28 7.75
CA ARG A 285 -15.80 3.24 8.73
C ARG A 285 -15.98 1.84 9.28
N LYS A 286 -16.32 1.72 10.56
CA LYS A 286 -16.49 0.45 11.27
C LYS A 286 -17.44 -0.51 10.56
N LYS A 287 -18.48 0.00 9.91
CA LYS A 287 -19.44 -0.81 9.13
C LYS A 287 -18.78 -1.61 8.00
N HIS A 288 -17.60 -1.17 7.51
CA HIS A 288 -16.88 -1.81 6.40
C HIS A 288 -15.69 -2.66 6.84
N VAL A 289 -15.34 -2.70 8.11
CA VAL A 289 -14.12 -3.35 8.63
C VAL A 289 -13.93 -4.81 8.20
N ARG A 290 -15.02 -5.55 8.01
CA ARG A 290 -14.96 -6.95 7.56
C ARG A 290 -14.49 -7.13 6.11
N GLN A 291 -14.46 -6.06 5.33
CA GLN A 291 -13.99 -6.05 3.94
C GLN A 291 -12.61 -5.40 3.81
N MET A 292 -12.06 -4.86 4.90
CA MET A 292 -10.75 -4.21 4.93
C MET A 292 -9.64 -5.20 4.58
N PRO A 293 -8.72 -4.85 3.67
CA PRO A 293 -7.51 -5.64 3.42
C PRO A 293 -6.51 -5.51 4.57
N GLY A 294 -5.50 -6.36 4.56
CA GLY A 294 -4.41 -6.31 5.52
C GLY A 294 -4.80 -6.76 6.94
N ARG A 295 -3.86 -6.64 7.85
CA ARG A 295 -4.01 -7.05 9.24
C ARG A 295 -4.55 -5.91 10.10
N VAL A 296 -5.30 -6.29 11.13
CA VAL A 296 -5.82 -5.35 12.14
C VAL A 296 -5.49 -5.92 13.52
N VAL A 297 -4.78 -5.14 14.31
CA VAL A 297 -4.45 -5.46 15.70
C VAL A 297 -5.54 -4.89 16.61
N GLY A 298 -5.96 -5.68 17.57
CA GLY A 298 -6.90 -5.28 18.62
C GLY A 298 -6.28 -5.35 19.99
N LYS A 299 -6.77 -4.52 20.90
CA LYS A 299 -6.45 -4.56 22.34
C LYS A 299 -7.43 -5.49 23.04
N THR A 300 -6.94 -6.33 23.94
CA THR A 300 -7.73 -7.29 24.71
C THR A 300 -7.16 -7.45 26.13
N THR A 301 -7.74 -8.35 26.91
CA THR A 301 -7.20 -8.76 28.20
C THR A 301 -7.01 -10.28 28.23
N ASP A 302 -6.00 -10.75 28.96
CA ASP A 302 -5.80 -12.17 29.23
C ASP A 302 -6.74 -12.67 30.35
N MET A 303 -6.60 -13.96 30.72
CA MET A 303 -7.44 -14.57 31.76
C MET A 303 -7.17 -14.01 33.16
N GLU A 304 -6.01 -13.42 33.37
CA GLU A 304 -5.66 -12.73 34.62
C GLU A 304 -6.02 -11.24 34.62
N GLY A 305 -6.66 -10.74 33.53
CA GLY A 305 -7.08 -9.35 33.39
C GLY A 305 -5.97 -8.39 32.95
N ARG A 306 -4.79 -8.89 32.55
CA ARG A 306 -3.69 -8.06 32.02
C ARG A 306 -4.00 -7.64 30.60
N GLU A 307 -3.76 -6.37 30.27
CA GLU A 307 -3.92 -5.85 28.93
C GLU A 307 -2.90 -6.47 27.96
N GLY A 308 -3.32 -6.72 26.74
CA GLY A 308 -2.50 -7.25 25.68
C GLY A 308 -3.05 -6.97 24.27
N TYR A 309 -2.30 -7.35 23.27
CA TYR A 309 -2.60 -7.10 21.85
C TYR A 309 -2.61 -8.40 21.07
N VAL A 310 -3.54 -8.50 20.10
CA VAL A 310 -3.70 -9.70 19.26
C VAL A 310 -4.07 -9.31 17.83
N LEU A 311 -3.75 -10.17 16.88
CA LEU A 311 -4.32 -10.06 15.54
C LEU A 311 -5.80 -10.39 15.59
N THR A 312 -6.61 -9.54 14.97
CA THR A 312 -8.07 -9.68 14.92
C THR A 312 -8.55 -10.06 13.52
N LEU A 313 -9.82 -10.44 13.41
CA LEU A 313 -10.48 -10.73 12.12
C LEU A 313 -9.74 -11.79 11.27
N GLN A 314 -9.01 -12.69 11.89
CA GLN A 314 -8.25 -13.76 11.23
C GLN A 314 -9.07 -14.61 10.23
N PRO A 315 -10.42 -14.81 10.39
CA PRO A 315 -11.21 -15.50 9.38
C PRO A 315 -11.16 -14.89 7.97
N ARG A 316 -10.64 -13.66 7.80
CA ARG A 316 -10.39 -13.04 6.50
C ARG A 316 -9.11 -13.53 5.84
N GLU A 317 -8.19 -14.14 6.57
CA GLU A 317 -6.86 -14.52 6.10
C GLU A 317 -6.88 -15.74 5.18
N GLN A 318 -5.83 -15.87 4.37
CA GLN A 318 -5.73 -16.88 3.31
C GLN A 318 -5.82 -18.31 3.82
N HIS A 319 -5.24 -18.61 4.97
CA HIS A 319 -5.26 -19.96 5.54
C HIS A 319 -6.66 -20.45 5.92
N ILE A 320 -7.63 -19.53 6.07
CA ILE A 320 -9.05 -19.84 6.33
C ILE A 320 -9.87 -19.64 5.06
N ARG A 321 -9.81 -18.48 4.41
CA ARG A 321 -10.66 -18.11 3.27
C ARG A 321 -10.14 -18.57 1.91
N ARG A 322 -8.90 -19.03 1.84
CA ARG A 322 -8.24 -19.49 0.60
C ARG A 322 -8.32 -18.44 -0.51
N SER A 323 -8.86 -18.78 -1.69
CA SER A 323 -8.99 -17.86 -2.82
C SER A 323 -9.91 -16.66 -2.59
N LYS A 324 -10.72 -16.67 -1.54
CA LYS A 324 -11.62 -15.57 -1.18
C LYS A 324 -11.05 -14.67 -0.07
N ALA A 325 -9.81 -14.87 0.30
CA ALA A 325 -9.15 -14.02 1.28
C ALA A 325 -9.02 -12.58 0.77
N THR A 326 -9.06 -11.63 1.68
CA THR A 326 -8.62 -10.26 1.41
C THR A 326 -7.09 -10.23 1.34
N SER A 327 -6.52 -9.17 0.78
CA SER A 327 -5.07 -9.00 0.74
C SER A 327 -4.45 -9.12 2.13
N ASN A 328 -3.25 -9.71 2.16
CA ASN A 328 -2.55 -10.11 3.38
C ASN A 328 -1.33 -9.23 3.68
N ILE A 329 -1.29 -8.10 3.09
CA ILE A 329 -0.19 -7.14 3.17
C ILE A 329 -0.07 -6.55 4.57
#